data_865d9620e076c927a8f6c6871f9ed43a
#
_entry.id   865d9620e076c927a8f6c6871f9ed43a
#
_cell.length_a   1.000
_cell.length_b   1.000
_cell.length_c   1.000
_cell.angle_alpha   90.00
_cell.angle_beta   90.00
_cell.angle_gamma   90.00
#
_symmetry.space_group_name_H-M   'P 1'
#
loop_
_entity.id
_entity.type
_entity.pdbx_description
1 polymer ?
#
loop_
_entity_poly.entity_id
_entity_poly.type
_entity_poly.pdbx_seq_one_letter_code
_entity_poly.pdbx_strand_id
1 'polypeptide(L)'
;MWDHTTGSRGLPAVVLFDLDDTLYPQRSWLSGAWRAVAIRATDYDVEPDMLLRALLAVSSEGSDRGRIIDRALALVGAEGVPVAPLVDAFRRHAPDRLDTYPGTHRALALLGHRVPLGLVTDGDPRIQRNKVRALGLSGRFATVVYSDELGREHRKPDPLPFHVALGQLGFDPADAVFVGDRPEKDIAGALAAGVRPIRVHTGEYAAAPDEPAPWASVRDVVAAIALLDEATELAG
;
A
#
# COMPACT_ATOMS: atom_id res chain seq x y z
N MET A 1 9.59 -12.07 24.18
CA MET A 1 9.68 -10.88 25.09
C MET A 1 10.87 -10.09 24.59
N TRP A 2 10.62 -9.05 23.79
CA TRP A 2 11.69 -8.23 23.19
C TRP A 2 12.23 -7.27 24.24
N ASP A 3 13.55 -7.31 24.44
CA ASP A 3 14.22 -6.36 25.33
C ASP A 3 14.35 -5.01 24.59
N HIS A 4 13.68 -3.98 25.10
CA HIS A 4 13.70 -2.62 24.57
C HIS A 4 15.05 -1.88 24.78
N THR A 5 16.07 -2.54 25.31
CA THR A 5 17.31 -1.89 25.77
C THR A 5 18.53 -2.16 24.87
N THR A 6 18.46 -3.03 23.86
CA THR A 6 19.58 -3.37 22.98
C THR A 6 19.25 -3.33 21.49
N GLY A 7 18.46 -2.32 21.04
CA GLY A 7 18.28 -2.05 19.63
C GLY A 7 19.61 -1.60 19.02
N SER A 8 20.13 -2.33 18.04
CA SER A 8 21.24 -1.92 17.19
C SER A 8 20.99 -0.48 16.70
N ARG A 9 21.87 0.44 17.10
CA ARG A 9 21.78 1.89 16.78
C ARG A 9 22.31 2.21 15.38
N GLY A 10 21.98 1.41 14.37
CA GLY A 10 22.42 1.62 13.00
C GLY A 10 21.26 1.52 12.00
N LEU A 11 21.52 1.86 10.74
CA LEU A 11 20.58 1.57 9.65
C LEU A 11 20.21 0.07 9.67
N PRO A 12 18.94 -0.27 9.38
CA PRO A 12 18.59 -1.66 9.14
C PRO A 12 19.34 -2.18 7.91
N ALA A 13 19.57 -3.50 7.84
CA ALA A 13 20.23 -4.09 6.69
C ALA A 13 19.38 -4.02 5.41
N VAL A 14 18.07 -3.93 5.56
CA VAL A 14 17.09 -3.84 4.48
C VAL A 14 15.84 -3.10 4.92
N VAL A 15 15.21 -2.34 4.01
CA VAL A 15 13.92 -1.69 4.28
C VAL A 15 12.88 -2.15 3.26
N LEU A 16 11.77 -2.64 3.77
CA LEU A 16 10.60 -3.03 3.01
C LEU A 16 9.51 -1.96 3.12
N PHE A 17 8.74 -1.75 2.07
CA PHE A 17 7.67 -0.76 2.01
C PHE A 17 6.37 -1.39 1.55
N ASP A 18 5.25 -0.90 2.05
CA ASP A 18 3.96 -0.99 1.37
C ASP A 18 3.85 0.05 0.25
N LEU A 19 2.83 -0.05 -0.59
CA LEU A 19 2.60 0.83 -1.74
C LEU A 19 1.46 1.83 -1.50
N ASP A 20 0.23 1.29 -1.35
CA ASP A 20 -1.01 2.07 -1.31
C ASP A 20 -1.10 2.85 0.00
N ASP A 21 -1.35 4.16 -0.07
CA ASP A 21 -1.38 5.08 1.07
C ASP A 21 -0.06 5.19 1.87
N THR A 22 0.97 4.44 1.51
CA THR A 22 2.31 4.55 2.07
C THR A 22 3.24 5.42 1.21
N LEU A 23 3.34 5.11 -0.08
CA LEU A 23 4.23 5.84 -1.02
C LEU A 23 3.48 6.87 -1.86
N TYR A 24 2.17 6.73 -2.01
CA TYR A 24 1.31 7.62 -2.78
C TYR A 24 -0.13 7.57 -2.23
N PRO A 25 -0.96 8.60 -2.45
CA PRO A 25 -2.36 8.56 -2.02
C PRO A 25 -3.18 7.64 -2.92
N GLN A 26 -3.62 6.48 -2.41
CA GLN A 26 -4.40 5.47 -3.15
C GLN A 26 -5.66 6.06 -3.80
N ARG A 27 -6.27 7.06 -3.17
CA ARG A 27 -7.45 7.76 -3.71
C ARG A 27 -7.24 8.34 -5.11
N SER A 28 -5.99 8.68 -5.50
CA SER A 28 -5.69 9.22 -6.83
C SER A 28 -5.88 8.15 -7.92
N TRP A 29 -5.48 6.90 -7.65
CA TRP A 29 -5.74 5.78 -8.54
C TRP A 29 -7.23 5.38 -8.52
N LEU A 30 -7.85 5.28 -7.34
CA LEU A 30 -9.25 4.90 -7.17
C LEU A 30 -10.20 5.87 -7.91
N SER A 31 -9.93 7.17 -7.86
CA SER A 31 -10.76 8.17 -8.58
C SER A 31 -10.81 7.92 -10.09
N GLY A 32 -9.67 7.56 -10.69
CA GLY A 32 -9.61 7.19 -12.11
C GLY A 32 -10.31 5.87 -12.40
N ALA A 33 -10.13 4.86 -11.55
CA ALA A 33 -10.76 3.56 -11.69
C ALA A 33 -12.30 3.65 -11.56
N TRP A 34 -12.82 4.43 -10.60
CA TRP A 34 -14.26 4.67 -10.46
C TRP A 34 -14.84 5.45 -11.64
N ARG A 35 -14.10 6.39 -12.19
CA ARG A 35 -14.49 7.08 -13.44
C ARG A 35 -14.59 6.09 -14.62
N ALA A 36 -13.65 5.16 -14.75
CA ALA A 36 -13.71 4.14 -15.78
C ALA A 36 -14.93 3.21 -15.61
N VAL A 37 -15.29 2.87 -14.37
CA VAL A 37 -16.52 2.12 -14.04
C VAL A 37 -17.76 2.92 -14.44
N ALA A 38 -17.83 4.18 -14.07
CA ALA A 38 -18.98 5.05 -14.37
C ALA A 38 -19.17 5.24 -15.89
N ILE A 39 -18.09 5.44 -16.64
CA ILE A 39 -18.13 5.50 -18.11
C ILE A 39 -18.63 4.16 -18.68
N ARG A 40 -18.13 3.03 -18.18
CA ARG A 40 -18.57 1.70 -18.66
C ARG A 40 -20.06 1.45 -18.42
N ALA A 41 -20.62 2.01 -17.35
CA ALA A 41 -22.03 1.86 -17.00
C ALA A 41 -22.99 2.59 -17.97
N THR A 42 -22.49 3.52 -18.79
CA THR A 42 -23.30 4.16 -19.85
C THR A 42 -23.84 3.17 -20.88
N ASP A 43 -23.17 2.03 -21.06
CA ASP A 43 -23.65 0.95 -21.95
C ASP A 43 -24.96 0.28 -21.43
N TYR A 44 -25.36 0.63 -20.21
CA TYR A 44 -26.57 0.14 -19.52
C TYR A 44 -27.51 1.29 -19.14
N ASP A 45 -27.42 2.42 -19.83
CA ASP A 45 -28.25 3.62 -19.63
C ASP A 45 -28.13 4.24 -18.20
N VAL A 46 -27.00 4.01 -17.50
CA VAL A 46 -26.71 4.62 -16.20
C VAL A 46 -25.98 5.96 -16.41
N GLU A 47 -26.47 7.00 -15.78
CA GLU A 47 -25.85 8.34 -15.85
C GLU A 47 -24.48 8.33 -15.14
N PRO A 48 -23.36 8.64 -15.84
CA PRO A 48 -22.01 8.40 -15.32
C PRO A 48 -21.65 9.29 -14.12
N ASP A 49 -22.05 10.55 -14.10
CA ASP A 49 -21.70 11.45 -12.99
C ASP A 49 -22.48 11.09 -11.72
N MET A 50 -23.70 10.59 -11.84
CA MET A 50 -24.49 10.11 -10.71
C MET A 50 -23.84 8.85 -10.12
N LEU A 51 -23.49 7.88 -10.97
CA LEU A 51 -22.83 6.66 -10.51
C LEU A 51 -21.44 6.95 -9.93
N LEU A 52 -20.65 7.85 -10.54
CA LEU A 52 -19.34 8.24 -10.02
C LEU A 52 -19.44 8.81 -8.61
N ARG A 53 -20.41 9.70 -8.36
CA ARG A 53 -20.64 10.24 -7.00
C ARG A 53 -20.99 9.13 -6.01
N ALA A 54 -21.84 8.18 -6.39
CA ALA A 54 -22.21 7.05 -5.55
C ALA A 54 -21.00 6.13 -5.27
N LEU A 55 -20.17 5.82 -6.28
CA LEU A 55 -18.95 5.03 -6.13
C LEU A 55 -17.95 5.69 -5.18
N LEU A 56 -17.73 7.00 -5.32
CA LEU A 56 -16.83 7.74 -4.44
C LEU A 56 -17.38 7.79 -3.00
N ALA A 57 -18.67 7.99 -2.81
CA ALA A 57 -19.31 7.99 -1.49
C ALA A 57 -19.18 6.63 -0.81
N VAL A 58 -19.55 5.55 -1.50
CA VAL A 58 -19.43 4.18 -0.97
C VAL A 58 -17.98 3.80 -0.69
N SER A 59 -17.05 4.18 -1.58
CA SER A 59 -15.61 3.91 -1.42
C SER A 59 -15.02 4.62 -0.20
N SER A 60 -15.51 5.82 0.14
CA SER A 60 -15.04 6.58 1.30
C SER A 60 -15.45 5.99 2.66
N GLU A 61 -16.37 5.03 2.68
CA GLU A 61 -16.75 4.32 3.91
C GLU A 61 -15.73 3.25 4.34
N GLY A 62 -14.77 2.93 3.48
CA GLY A 62 -13.70 1.96 3.71
C GLY A 62 -13.54 0.98 2.56
N SER A 63 -12.30 0.80 2.14
CA SER A 63 -11.92 -0.07 1.01
C SER A 63 -12.20 -1.56 1.30
N ASP A 64 -12.21 -1.97 2.56
CA ASP A 64 -12.41 -3.37 2.98
C ASP A 64 -13.87 -3.81 3.06
N ARG A 65 -14.84 -2.89 2.97
CA ARG A 65 -16.28 -3.23 3.07
C ARG A 65 -16.82 -4.03 1.89
N GLY A 66 -16.09 -4.08 0.78
CA GLY A 66 -16.44 -4.85 -0.40
C GLY A 66 -17.73 -4.40 -1.10
N ARG A 67 -18.04 -5.04 -2.24
CA ARG A 67 -19.26 -4.82 -3.02
C ARG A 67 -19.56 -3.35 -3.34
N ILE A 68 -18.50 -2.53 -3.54
CA ILE A 68 -18.63 -1.09 -3.74
C ILE A 68 -19.49 -0.79 -4.98
N ILE A 69 -19.27 -1.52 -6.08
CA ILE A 69 -20.03 -1.33 -7.33
C ILE A 69 -21.50 -1.68 -7.12
N ASP A 70 -21.80 -2.84 -6.50
CA ASP A 70 -23.20 -3.26 -6.23
C ASP A 70 -23.93 -2.22 -5.38
N ARG A 71 -23.27 -1.75 -4.32
CA ARG A 71 -23.84 -0.75 -3.40
C ARG A 71 -24.06 0.59 -4.08
N ALA A 72 -23.13 1.02 -4.93
CA ALA A 72 -23.25 2.25 -5.69
C ALA A 72 -24.38 2.16 -6.74
N LEU A 73 -24.53 1.02 -7.43
CA LEU A 73 -25.63 0.78 -8.35
C LEU A 73 -26.98 0.83 -7.63
N ALA A 74 -27.09 0.23 -6.43
CA ALA A 74 -28.32 0.31 -5.62
C ALA A 74 -28.67 1.76 -5.23
N LEU A 75 -27.68 2.58 -4.88
CA LEU A 75 -27.90 3.99 -4.54
C LEU A 75 -28.46 4.82 -5.71
N VAL A 76 -28.19 4.40 -6.95
CA VAL A 76 -28.67 5.11 -8.15
C VAL A 76 -29.86 4.41 -8.82
N GLY A 77 -30.44 3.36 -8.19
CA GLY A 77 -31.59 2.61 -8.72
C GLY A 77 -31.28 1.77 -9.96
N ALA A 78 -30.04 1.26 -10.07
CA ALA A 78 -29.54 0.51 -11.23
C ALA A 78 -29.09 -0.93 -10.86
N GLU A 79 -29.77 -1.58 -9.92
CA GLU A 79 -29.44 -2.93 -9.41
C GLU A 79 -29.50 -4.04 -10.50
N GLY A 80 -30.19 -3.80 -11.60
CA GLY A 80 -30.27 -4.72 -12.73
C GLY A 80 -29.03 -4.73 -13.63
N VAL A 81 -28.08 -3.81 -13.43
CA VAL A 81 -26.88 -3.71 -14.27
C VAL A 81 -25.89 -4.83 -13.94
N PRO A 82 -25.35 -5.56 -14.95
CA PRO A 82 -24.36 -6.59 -14.74
C PRO A 82 -23.08 -6.01 -14.11
N VAL A 83 -22.68 -6.52 -12.94
CA VAL A 83 -21.50 -6.04 -12.21
C VAL A 83 -20.18 -6.47 -12.86
N ALA A 84 -20.14 -7.64 -13.50
CA ALA A 84 -18.90 -8.19 -14.07
C ALA A 84 -18.20 -7.27 -15.09
N PRO A 85 -18.88 -6.66 -16.08
CA PRO A 85 -18.25 -5.70 -17.00
C PRO A 85 -17.73 -4.44 -16.31
N LEU A 86 -18.34 -4.01 -15.20
CA LEU A 86 -17.92 -2.87 -14.42
C LEU A 86 -16.68 -3.20 -13.58
N VAL A 87 -16.62 -4.39 -12.99
CA VAL A 87 -15.40 -4.92 -12.34
C VAL A 87 -14.25 -5.03 -13.33
N ASP A 88 -14.53 -5.45 -14.56
CA ASP A 88 -13.52 -5.49 -15.61
C ASP A 88 -13.01 -4.11 -16.01
N ALA A 89 -13.87 -3.10 -16.05
CA ALA A 89 -13.46 -1.71 -16.30
C ALA A 89 -12.55 -1.20 -15.17
N PHE A 90 -12.90 -1.47 -13.90
CA PHE A 90 -12.07 -1.17 -12.74
C PHE A 90 -10.69 -1.82 -12.84
N ARG A 91 -10.62 -3.13 -13.14
CA ARG A 91 -9.36 -3.89 -13.22
C ARG A 91 -8.48 -3.46 -14.39
N ARG A 92 -9.07 -2.97 -15.48
CA ARG A 92 -8.34 -2.48 -16.66
C ARG A 92 -7.85 -1.05 -16.52
N HIS A 93 -8.28 -0.33 -15.47
CA HIS A 93 -7.79 1.03 -15.27
C HIS A 93 -6.27 1.03 -15.04
N ALA A 94 -5.55 1.66 -15.94
CA ALA A 94 -4.10 1.73 -15.95
C ALA A 94 -3.67 3.15 -16.35
N PRO A 95 -3.54 4.07 -15.39
CA PRO A 95 -3.11 5.44 -15.69
C PRO A 95 -1.65 5.45 -16.18
N ASP A 96 -1.34 6.40 -17.05
CA ASP A 96 0.05 6.58 -17.52
C ASP A 96 0.94 7.14 -16.41
N ARG A 97 0.37 7.98 -15.54
CA ARG A 97 1.09 8.65 -14.45
C ARG A 97 0.25 8.72 -13.18
N LEU A 98 0.93 8.52 -12.06
CA LEU A 98 0.48 8.81 -10.70
C LEU A 98 1.57 9.59 -9.97
N ASP A 99 1.18 10.43 -9.03
CA ASP A 99 2.12 11.19 -8.22
C ASP A 99 2.27 10.53 -6.84
N THR A 100 3.52 10.36 -6.41
CA THR A 100 3.84 9.93 -5.04
C THR A 100 3.56 11.06 -4.04
N TYR A 101 3.58 10.75 -2.74
CA TYR A 101 3.66 11.81 -1.73
C TYR A 101 4.91 12.68 -1.98
N PRO A 102 4.84 13.99 -1.63
CA PRO A 102 5.96 14.90 -1.87
C PRO A 102 7.27 14.42 -1.23
N GLY A 103 8.35 14.44 -2.00
CA GLY A 103 9.68 14.04 -1.52
C GLY A 103 9.98 12.55 -1.54
N THR A 104 8.99 11.67 -1.75
CA THR A 104 9.15 10.20 -1.73
C THR A 104 10.24 9.71 -2.67
N HIS A 105 10.24 10.14 -3.94
CA HIS A 105 11.25 9.71 -4.92
C HIS A 105 12.67 10.03 -4.47
N ARG A 106 12.88 11.24 -3.93
CA ARG A 106 14.19 11.67 -3.43
C ARG A 106 14.62 10.85 -2.21
N ALA A 107 13.72 10.68 -1.26
CA ALA A 107 13.99 9.94 -0.03
C ALA A 107 14.33 8.47 -0.32
N LEU A 108 13.52 7.79 -1.17
CA LEU A 108 13.81 6.42 -1.61
C LEU A 108 15.14 6.32 -2.39
N ALA A 109 15.50 7.34 -3.21
CA ALA A 109 16.76 7.35 -3.91
C ALA A 109 17.94 7.40 -2.94
N LEU A 110 17.91 8.32 -1.96
CA LEU A 110 18.96 8.46 -0.97
C LEU A 110 19.12 7.20 -0.11
N LEU A 111 18.02 6.65 0.39
CA LEU A 111 18.05 5.43 1.18
C LEU A 111 18.56 4.23 0.38
N GLY A 112 18.13 4.09 -0.88
CA GLY A 112 18.51 2.97 -1.77
C GLY A 112 19.98 2.96 -2.19
N HIS A 113 20.74 4.05 -1.97
CA HIS A 113 22.20 4.05 -2.10
C HIS A 113 22.91 3.44 -0.89
N ARG A 114 22.21 3.23 0.22
CA ARG A 114 22.79 2.78 1.49
C ARG A 114 22.37 1.37 1.87
N VAL A 115 21.09 1.03 1.59
CA VAL A 115 20.52 -0.28 1.90
C VAL A 115 19.60 -0.74 0.76
N PRO A 116 19.46 -2.05 0.52
CA PRO A 116 18.48 -2.57 -0.43
C PRO A 116 17.07 -2.27 0.03
N LEU A 117 16.21 -1.95 -0.96
CA LEU A 117 14.80 -1.66 -0.74
C LEU A 117 13.95 -2.78 -1.34
N GLY A 118 12.89 -3.19 -0.64
CA GLY A 118 11.86 -4.10 -1.15
C GLY A 118 10.47 -3.46 -1.08
N LEU A 119 9.56 -4.00 -1.88
CA LEU A 119 8.14 -3.63 -1.88
C LEU A 119 7.31 -4.87 -1.60
N VAL A 120 6.35 -4.79 -0.67
CA VAL A 120 5.39 -5.85 -0.37
C VAL A 120 3.99 -5.24 -0.41
N THR A 121 3.20 -5.60 -1.42
CA THR A 121 1.90 -4.97 -1.67
C THR A 121 0.80 -5.98 -1.93
N ASP A 122 -0.40 -5.72 -1.39
CA ASP A 122 -1.59 -6.53 -1.56
C ASP A 122 -2.38 -6.10 -2.80
N GLY A 123 -3.07 -7.05 -3.44
CA GLY A 123 -4.01 -6.81 -4.52
C GLY A 123 -3.65 -7.49 -5.84
N ASP A 124 -4.53 -7.33 -6.84
CA ASP A 124 -4.32 -7.91 -8.18
C ASP A 124 -2.95 -7.50 -8.74
N PRO A 125 -2.07 -8.46 -9.07
CA PRO A 125 -0.69 -8.18 -9.47
C PRO A 125 -0.59 -7.28 -10.72
N ARG A 126 -1.56 -7.34 -11.64
CA ARG A 126 -1.58 -6.47 -12.82
C ARG A 126 -1.85 -5.03 -12.44
N ILE A 127 -2.78 -4.81 -11.50
CA ILE A 127 -3.11 -3.48 -10.98
C ILE A 127 -1.87 -2.92 -10.26
N GLN A 128 -1.28 -3.68 -9.35
CA GLN A 128 -0.14 -3.20 -8.57
C GLN A 128 1.10 -2.93 -9.44
N ARG A 129 1.39 -3.77 -10.45
CA ARG A 129 2.45 -3.50 -11.43
C ARG A 129 2.20 -2.21 -12.22
N ASN A 130 0.94 -1.98 -12.65
CA ASN A 130 0.59 -0.74 -13.33
C ASN A 130 0.76 0.49 -12.43
N LYS A 131 0.39 0.41 -11.16
CA LYS A 131 0.62 1.48 -10.18
C LYS A 131 2.11 1.77 -10.00
N VAL A 132 2.94 0.74 -9.76
CA VAL A 132 4.41 0.88 -9.63
C VAL A 132 5.01 1.57 -10.86
N ARG A 133 4.56 1.19 -12.07
CA ARG A 133 4.99 1.81 -13.32
C ARG A 133 4.53 3.27 -13.41
N ALA A 134 3.25 3.54 -13.16
CA ALA A 134 2.66 4.88 -13.26
C ALA A 134 3.25 5.86 -12.24
N LEU A 135 3.68 5.35 -11.08
CA LEU A 135 4.39 6.10 -10.05
C LEU A 135 5.88 6.35 -10.38
N GLY A 136 6.41 5.80 -11.49
CA GLY A 136 7.83 5.90 -11.82
C GLY A 136 8.75 5.16 -10.83
N LEU A 137 8.23 4.12 -10.17
CA LEU A 137 8.96 3.34 -9.16
C LEU A 137 9.57 2.04 -9.72
N SER A 138 9.38 1.75 -11.01
CA SER A 138 10.01 0.59 -11.68
C SER A 138 11.53 0.62 -11.51
N GLY A 139 12.12 -0.48 -11.06
CA GLY A 139 13.56 -0.59 -10.81
C GLY A 139 14.06 0.13 -9.55
N ARG A 140 13.18 0.72 -8.74
CA ARG A 140 13.56 1.34 -7.46
C ARG A 140 13.80 0.30 -6.35
N PHE A 141 13.11 -0.82 -6.41
CA PHE A 141 13.16 -1.89 -5.42
C PHE A 141 13.96 -3.06 -5.97
N ALA A 142 14.82 -3.65 -5.12
CA ALA A 142 15.59 -4.84 -5.44
C ALA A 142 14.69 -6.09 -5.51
N THR A 143 13.56 -6.07 -4.78
CA THR A 143 12.49 -7.06 -4.89
C THR A 143 11.12 -6.41 -4.80
N VAL A 144 10.12 -7.01 -5.46
CA VAL A 144 8.71 -6.61 -5.36
C VAL A 144 7.86 -7.87 -5.19
N VAL A 145 7.20 -7.99 -4.05
CA VAL A 145 6.28 -9.09 -3.74
C VAL A 145 4.83 -8.58 -3.88
N TYR A 146 4.11 -9.16 -4.80
CA TYR A 146 2.67 -9.00 -4.96
C TYR A 146 2.00 -10.16 -4.22
N SER A 147 1.40 -9.92 -3.07
CA SER A 147 0.92 -10.99 -2.18
C SER A 147 -0.09 -11.93 -2.85
N ASP A 148 -0.95 -11.43 -3.75
CA ASP A 148 -1.93 -12.25 -4.47
C ASP A 148 -1.28 -13.31 -5.39
N GLU A 149 0.01 -13.19 -5.74
CA GLU A 149 0.75 -14.24 -6.46
C GLU A 149 1.08 -15.45 -5.59
N LEU A 150 1.07 -15.25 -4.27
CA LEU A 150 1.25 -16.31 -3.29
C LEU A 150 -0.09 -16.97 -2.89
N GLY A 151 -1.21 -16.35 -3.29
CA GLY A 151 -2.57 -16.67 -2.88
C GLY A 151 -3.20 -15.52 -2.09
N ARG A 152 -4.51 -15.27 -2.30
CA ARG A 152 -5.21 -14.16 -1.64
C ARG A 152 -5.28 -14.31 -0.12
N GLU A 153 -5.22 -15.55 0.37
CA GLU A 153 -5.14 -15.91 1.78
C GLU A 153 -3.82 -15.46 2.42
N HIS A 154 -2.77 -15.24 1.61
CA HIS A 154 -1.46 -14.77 2.06
C HIS A 154 -1.29 -13.25 1.95
N ARG A 155 -2.39 -12.50 1.80
CA ARG A 155 -2.32 -11.05 1.98
C ARG A 155 -1.93 -10.69 3.41
N LYS A 156 -1.29 -9.56 3.59
CA LYS A 156 -1.04 -8.99 4.92
C LYS A 156 -2.35 -8.98 5.75
N PRO A 157 -2.36 -9.42 7.01
CA PRO A 157 -1.21 -9.58 7.91
C PRO A 157 -0.50 -10.94 7.88
N ASP A 158 -0.73 -11.82 6.88
CA ASP A 158 0.04 -13.05 6.78
C ASP A 158 1.54 -12.72 6.67
N PRO A 159 2.43 -13.38 7.45
CA PRO A 159 3.87 -13.12 7.43
C PRO A 159 4.57 -13.58 6.15
N LEU A 160 3.96 -14.46 5.34
CA LEU A 160 4.58 -15.08 4.18
C LEU A 160 5.14 -14.07 3.16
N PRO A 161 4.43 -13.00 2.74
CA PRO A 161 4.96 -12.03 1.78
C PRO A 161 6.23 -11.32 2.26
N PHE A 162 6.35 -11.07 3.58
CA PHE A 162 7.56 -10.48 4.17
C PHE A 162 8.73 -11.47 4.12
N HIS A 163 8.49 -12.73 4.50
CA HIS A 163 9.52 -13.77 4.43
C HIS A 163 9.99 -14.04 2.99
N VAL A 164 9.07 -14.00 2.01
CA VAL A 164 9.41 -14.13 0.59
C VAL A 164 10.30 -12.97 0.15
N ALA A 165 9.95 -11.73 0.51
CA ALA A 165 10.76 -10.55 0.17
C ALA A 165 12.16 -10.63 0.79
N LEU A 166 12.25 -10.97 2.07
CA LEU A 166 13.51 -11.10 2.79
C LEU A 166 14.35 -12.25 2.26
N GLY A 167 13.74 -13.40 1.97
CA GLY A 167 14.44 -14.56 1.37
C GLY A 167 15.03 -14.24 -0.01
N GLN A 168 14.32 -13.47 -0.84
CA GLN A 168 14.83 -13.01 -2.14
C GLN A 168 16.01 -12.04 -2.01
N LEU A 169 16.07 -11.28 -0.93
CA LEU A 169 17.11 -10.30 -0.65
C LEU A 169 18.28 -10.88 0.19
N GLY A 170 18.09 -12.04 0.81
CA GLY A 170 19.10 -12.72 1.63
C GLY A 170 19.28 -12.10 3.02
N PHE A 171 18.22 -11.57 3.63
CA PHE A 171 18.25 -10.94 4.96
C PHE A 171 17.33 -11.64 5.96
N ASP A 172 17.71 -11.59 7.24
CA ASP A 172 16.89 -12.07 8.33
C ASP A 172 15.84 -11.02 8.75
N PRO A 173 14.66 -11.44 9.23
CA PRO A 173 13.61 -10.52 9.68
C PRO A 173 14.07 -9.52 10.75
N ALA A 174 14.96 -9.94 11.67
CA ALA A 174 15.47 -9.11 12.76
C ALA A 174 16.29 -7.90 12.27
N ASP A 175 16.88 -7.98 11.06
CA ASP A 175 17.69 -6.93 10.45
C ASP A 175 16.89 -5.99 9.55
N ALA A 176 15.58 -6.26 9.42
CA ALA A 176 14.69 -5.55 8.52
C ALA A 176 13.78 -4.53 9.26
N VAL A 177 13.42 -3.50 8.51
CA VAL A 177 12.34 -2.57 8.86
C VAL A 177 11.29 -2.63 7.76
N PHE A 178 10.01 -2.58 8.14
CA PHE A 178 8.89 -2.42 7.22
C PHE A 178 8.19 -1.08 7.47
N VAL A 179 7.87 -0.35 6.41
CA VAL A 179 7.16 0.92 6.45
C VAL A 179 5.79 0.76 5.80
N GLY A 180 4.71 1.02 6.53
CA GLY A 180 3.34 0.90 6.04
C GLY A 180 2.35 1.78 6.81
N ASP A 181 1.11 1.92 6.29
CA ASP A 181 0.09 2.81 6.88
C ASP A 181 -0.97 2.06 7.71
N ARG A 182 -1.21 0.77 7.44
CA ARG A 182 -2.36 0.03 8.00
C ARG A 182 -1.98 -0.78 9.25
N PRO A 183 -2.54 -0.45 10.44
CA PRO A 183 -2.24 -1.18 11.67
C PRO A 183 -2.51 -2.69 11.57
N GLU A 184 -3.72 -3.05 11.12
CA GLU A 184 -4.19 -4.45 11.09
C GLU A 184 -3.53 -5.31 10.01
N LYS A 185 -2.89 -4.70 9.00
CA LYS A 185 -2.24 -5.41 7.89
C LYS A 185 -0.73 -5.26 7.93
N ASP A 186 -0.26 -4.03 7.82
CA ASP A 186 1.16 -3.72 7.67
C ASP A 186 1.92 -3.95 8.97
N ILE A 187 1.39 -3.34 10.05
CA ILE A 187 2.05 -3.40 11.35
C ILE A 187 1.91 -4.80 11.95
N ALA A 188 0.68 -5.34 11.94
CA ALA A 188 0.44 -6.70 12.44
C ALA A 188 1.23 -7.76 11.65
N GLY A 189 1.27 -7.64 10.31
CA GLY A 189 1.99 -8.59 9.45
C GLY A 189 3.51 -8.50 9.62
N ALA A 190 4.08 -7.30 9.71
CA ALA A 190 5.50 -7.12 9.98
C ALA A 190 5.90 -7.70 11.35
N LEU A 191 5.10 -7.44 12.40
CA LEU A 191 5.32 -8.01 13.73
C LEU A 191 5.24 -9.55 13.69
N ALA A 192 4.25 -10.11 13.00
CA ALA A 192 4.12 -11.56 12.84
C ALA A 192 5.30 -12.19 12.10
N ALA A 193 5.91 -11.44 11.16
CA ALA A 193 7.09 -11.85 10.43
C ALA A 193 8.41 -11.64 11.21
N GLY A 194 8.38 -11.02 12.40
CA GLY A 194 9.58 -10.67 13.17
C GLY A 194 10.33 -9.44 12.63
N VAL A 195 9.68 -8.64 11.79
CA VAL A 195 10.21 -7.41 11.19
C VAL A 195 9.79 -6.21 12.02
N ARG A 196 10.66 -5.21 12.20
CA ARG A 196 10.35 -3.97 12.93
C ARG A 196 9.46 -3.04 12.10
N PRO A 197 8.21 -2.73 12.51
CA PRO A 197 7.34 -1.87 11.74
C PRO A 197 7.48 -0.39 12.10
N ILE A 198 7.53 0.47 11.08
CA ILE A 198 7.29 1.91 11.19
C ILE A 198 5.93 2.19 10.55
N ARG A 199 5.04 2.83 11.31
CA ARG A 199 3.77 3.27 10.80
C ARG A 199 3.85 4.69 10.25
N VAL A 200 3.27 4.91 9.05
CA VAL A 200 3.02 6.24 8.50
C VAL A 200 1.54 6.60 8.67
N HIS A 201 1.25 7.85 9.10
CA HIS A 201 -0.11 8.35 9.28
C HIS A 201 -0.62 9.04 8.00
N THR A 202 -0.73 8.25 6.93
CA THR A 202 -1.20 8.71 5.61
C THR A 202 -2.44 7.91 5.18
N GLY A 203 -3.18 8.42 4.19
CA GLY A 203 -4.29 7.72 3.56
C GLY A 203 -5.51 7.49 4.43
N GLU A 204 -6.21 6.40 4.15
CA GLU A 204 -7.50 6.02 4.75
C GLU A 204 -7.39 5.79 6.26
N TYR A 205 -6.28 5.23 6.71
CA TYR A 205 -6.07 4.83 8.12
C TYR A 205 -5.27 5.85 8.95
N ALA A 206 -5.04 7.06 8.43
CA ALA A 206 -4.21 8.07 9.11
C ALA A 206 -4.65 8.38 10.55
N ALA A 207 -5.96 8.34 10.83
CA ALA A 207 -6.52 8.61 12.16
C ALA A 207 -6.77 7.34 13.01
N ALA A 208 -6.47 6.14 12.49
CA ALA A 208 -6.66 4.91 13.25
C ALA A 208 -5.64 4.84 14.42
N PRO A 209 -5.96 4.15 15.54
CA PRO A 209 -5.01 3.98 16.64
C PRO A 209 -3.79 3.13 16.22
N ASP A 210 -2.68 3.27 16.96
CA ASP A 210 -1.47 2.46 16.79
C ASP A 210 -1.62 1.10 17.50
N GLU A 211 -2.57 0.28 17.01
CA GLU A 211 -2.85 -1.05 17.52
C GLU A 211 -2.89 -2.08 16.37
N PRO A 212 -1.95 -3.06 16.35
CA PRO A 212 -0.87 -3.27 17.33
C PRO A 212 0.18 -2.15 17.29
N ALA A 213 0.89 -1.94 18.40
CA ALA A 213 1.87 -0.88 18.51
C ALA A 213 3.06 -1.10 17.55
N PRO A 214 3.38 -0.15 16.67
CA PRO A 214 4.57 -0.19 15.83
C PRO A 214 5.84 0.11 16.65
N TRP A 215 7.02 -0.15 16.07
CA TRP A 215 8.29 0.30 16.64
C TRP A 215 8.38 1.83 16.68
N ALA A 216 7.88 2.49 15.63
CA ALA A 216 7.78 3.94 15.56
C ALA A 216 6.55 4.35 14.73
N SER A 217 6.03 5.56 15.00
CA SER A 217 4.97 6.20 14.23
C SER A 217 5.41 7.57 13.76
N VAL A 218 5.19 7.86 12.49
CA VAL A 218 5.59 9.11 11.84
C VAL A 218 4.52 9.61 10.88
N ARG A 219 4.60 10.87 10.48
CA ARG A 219 3.57 11.49 9.63
C ARG A 219 3.50 10.91 8.20
N ASP A 220 4.67 10.56 7.60
CA ASP A 220 4.78 10.13 6.20
C ASP A 220 6.07 9.33 5.96
N VAL A 221 6.22 8.77 4.75
CA VAL A 221 7.37 7.96 4.36
C VAL A 221 8.70 8.74 4.39
N VAL A 222 8.67 10.04 4.13
CA VAL A 222 9.89 10.88 4.19
C VAL A 222 10.38 10.99 5.63
N ALA A 223 9.45 11.17 6.58
CA ALA A 223 9.77 11.17 8.01
C ALA A 223 10.24 9.77 8.48
N ALA A 224 9.67 8.68 7.94
CA ALA A 224 10.14 7.33 8.24
C ALA A 224 11.61 7.13 7.82
N ILE A 225 11.95 7.58 6.62
CA ILE A 225 13.32 7.48 6.10
C ILE A 225 14.28 8.37 6.90
N ALA A 226 13.88 9.60 7.26
CA ALA A 226 14.67 10.49 8.07
C ALA A 226 14.96 9.90 9.47
N LEU A 227 13.96 9.26 10.09
CA LEU A 227 14.13 8.55 11.37
C LEU A 227 15.20 7.45 11.30
N LEU A 228 15.25 6.72 10.18
CA LEU A 228 16.27 5.68 9.96
C LEU A 228 17.67 6.29 9.78
N ASP A 229 17.77 7.47 9.16
CA ASP A 229 19.04 8.18 8.99
C ASP A 229 19.59 8.73 10.30
N GLU A 230 18.74 9.37 11.14
CA GLU A 230 19.11 9.89 12.46
C GLU A 230 19.59 8.79 13.40
N ALA A 231 18.98 7.61 13.37
CA ALA A 231 19.41 6.45 14.16
C ALA A 231 20.85 6.01 13.85
N THR A 232 21.39 6.38 12.68
CA THR A 232 22.76 6.07 12.26
C THR A 232 23.78 7.08 12.78
N GLU A 233 23.44 8.38 12.78
CA GLU A 233 24.34 9.45 13.21
C GLU A 233 24.62 9.40 14.72
N LEU A 234 23.66 8.89 15.50
CA LEU A 234 23.81 8.72 16.97
C LEU A 234 24.62 7.46 17.34
N ALA A 235 24.97 6.60 16.38
CA ALA A 235 25.70 5.35 16.59
C ALA A 235 27.17 5.41 16.17
N GLY A 236 27.62 6.47 15.52
CA GLY A 236 29.00 6.74 15.09
C GLY A 236 29.70 7.74 15.98
#